data_ef94fc33d051e651bcb9e1b4926fb312
#
_entry.id   ef94fc33d051e651bcb9e1b4926fb312
#
_cell.length_a   1.000
_cell.length_b   1.000
_cell.length_c   1.000
_cell.angle_alpha   90.00
_cell.angle_beta   90.00
_cell.angle_gamma   90.00
#
_symmetry.space_group_name_H-M   'P 1'
#
loop_
_entity.id
_entity.type
_entity.pdbx_description
1 polymer ?
#
loop_
_entity_poly.entity_id
_entity_poly.type
_entity_poly.pdbx_seq_one_letter_code
_entity_poly.pdbx_strand_id
1 'polypeptide(L)'
;VCVPTPQGEDGKCDDSIVLDVVETIGLDKPILVKSTTDIDTLQFFKENYPNVCFSPEFLRGRSSVEDFLAETKMIIGGDPNQAAGWANIFAECIDIQEEAFLDIVEAGYVKYAENSFLAMRVTFFNDLYNLMQKAHPELDYDSTVYALGIDDRIGHSHNQVPGYDDTFGWGGHCLPKDTAAFVNFAERQGGDLPLIRSVRKINEAHR
;
A
#
# COMPACT_ATOMS: atom_id res chain seq x y z
N VAL A 1 -16.82 2.69 0.40
CA VAL A 1 -16.33 4.07 0.51
C VAL A 1 -15.02 4.17 -0.23
N CYS A 2 -14.96 5.01 -1.28
CA CYS A 2 -13.78 5.28 -2.10
C CYS A 2 -13.65 6.80 -2.22
N VAL A 3 -12.94 7.42 -1.29
CA VAL A 3 -12.78 8.89 -1.21
C VAL A 3 -11.28 9.25 -1.10
N PRO A 4 -10.88 10.47 -1.47
CA PRO A 4 -9.51 10.91 -1.30
C PRO A 4 -9.09 10.92 0.18
N THR A 5 -7.86 10.45 0.44
CA THR A 5 -7.24 10.48 1.76
C THR A 5 -5.81 11.00 1.60
N PRO A 6 -5.63 12.34 1.48
CA PRO A 6 -4.33 12.96 1.26
C PRO A 6 -3.43 12.84 2.50
N GLN A 7 -2.16 13.20 2.33
CA GLN A 7 -1.28 13.37 3.48
C GLN A 7 -1.61 14.69 4.19
N GLY A 8 -1.87 14.62 5.49
CA GLY A 8 -2.02 15.77 6.34
C GLY A 8 -0.68 16.47 6.62
N GLU A 9 -0.73 17.70 7.11
CA GLU A 9 0.46 18.50 7.46
C GLU A 9 1.32 17.85 8.55
N ASP A 10 0.71 17.05 9.41
CA ASP A 10 1.38 16.31 10.49
C ASP A 10 1.98 14.95 10.01
N GLY A 11 1.89 14.65 8.74
CA GLY A 11 2.37 13.40 8.13
C GLY A 11 1.41 12.21 8.25
N LYS A 12 0.25 12.37 8.89
CA LYS A 12 -0.81 11.35 8.92
C LYS A 12 -1.52 11.22 7.58
N CYS A 13 -2.28 10.15 7.44
CA CYS A 13 -3.33 10.06 6.44
C CYS A 13 -4.51 10.92 6.90
N ASP A 14 -4.94 11.89 6.10
CA ASP A 14 -6.18 12.62 6.34
C ASP A 14 -7.35 11.79 5.83
N ASP A 15 -7.99 11.08 6.72
CA ASP A 15 -9.14 10.22 6.48
C ASP A 15 -10.46 10.79 7.04
N SER A 16 -10.48 12.09 7.31
CA SER A 16 -11.67 12.80 7.82
C SER A 16 -12.92 12.56 6.98
N ILE A 17 -12.79 12.53 5.64
CA ILE A 17 -13.92 12.24 4.74
C ILE A 17 -14.41 10.80 4.92
N VAL A 18 -13.52 9.84 5.18
CA VAL A 18 -13.91 8.45 5.45
C VAL A 18 -14.73 8.38 6.72
N LEU A 19 -14.28 9.06 7.79
CA LEU A 19 -14.99 9.17 9.07
C LEU A 19 -16.39 9.77 8.87
N ASP A 20 -16.49 10.93 8.22
CA ASP A 20 -17.77 11.61 7.97
C ASP A 20 -18.76 10.72 7.23
N VAL A 21 -18.30 9.97 6.22
CA VAL A 21 -19.17 9.05 5.45
C VAL A 21 -19.62 7.88 6.31
N VAL A 22 -18.70 7.26 7.08
CA VAL A 22 -19.05 6.15 7.97
C VAL A 22 -20.04 6.60 9.05
N GLU A 23 -19.80 7.74 9.70
CA GLU A 23 -20.70 8.32 10.70
C GLU A 23 -22.08 8.66 10.12
N THR A 24 -22.12 9.19 8.89
CA THR A 24 -23.39 9.53 8.21
C THR A 24 -24.21 8.27 7.88
N ILE A 25 -23.57 7.17 7.46
CA ILE A 25 -24.27 5.90 7.17
C ILE A 25 -24.68 5.22 8.50
N GLY A 26 -23.85 5.35 9.52
CA GLY A 26 -24.07 4.76 10.84
C GLY A 26 -24.05 3.24 10.81
N LEU A 27 -24.90 2.63 11.64
CA LEU A 27 -24.96 1.17 11.83
C LEU A 27 -25.98 0.46 10.93
N ASP A 28 -26.72 1.23 10.14
CA ASP A 28 -27.90 0.71 9.42
C ASP A 28 -27.55 -0.20 8.23
N LYS A 29 -26.33 -0.07 7.69
CA LYS A 29 -25.93 -0.78 6.47
C LYS A 29 -24.49 -1.28 6.59
N PRO A 30 -24.15 -2.42 5.94
CA PRO A 30 -22.75 -2.84 5.82
C PRO A 30 -21.97 -1.83 4.98
N ILE A 31 -20.76 -1.52 5.42
CA ILE A 31 -19.85 -0.56 4.78
C ILE A 31 -18.54 -1.24 4.44
N LEU A 32 -18.10 -1.12 3.18
CA LEU A 32 -16.73 -1.47 2.78
C LEU A 32 -15.93 -0.20 2.52
N VAL A 33 -14.87 0.02 3.26
CA VAL A 33 -13.91 1.10 3.05
C VAL A 33 -12.76 0.57 2.20
N LYS A 34 -12.50 1.22 1.06
CA LYS A 34 -11.37 0.93 0.17
C LYS A 34 -10.31 2.04 0.17
N SER A 35 -10.66 3.22 0.66
CA SER A 35 -9.71 4.31 0.82
C SER A 35 -8.68 3.99 1.90
N THR A 36 -7.42 4.36 1.69
CA THR A 36 -6.39 4.27 2.74
C THR A 36 -6.87 5.00 3.98
N THR A 37 -6.84 4.34 5.12
CA THR A 37 -7.36 4.83 6.40
C THR A 37 -6.28 4.69 7.46
N ASP A 38 -6.13 5.66 8.36
CA ASP A 38 -5.17 5.58 9.48
C ASP A 38 -5.51 4.37 10.37
N ILE A 39 -4.48 3.71 10.90
CA ILE A 39 -4.66 2.50 11.71
C ILE A 39 -5.44 2.79 13.00
N ASP A 40 -5.26 3.99 13.60
CA ASP A 40 -6.05 4.40 14.77
C ASP A 40 -7.53 4.58 14.40
N THR A 41 -7.84 5.07 13.19
CA THR A 41 -9.22 5.17 12.69
C THR A 41 -9.83 3.78 12.43
N LEU A 42 -9.06 2.83 11.92
CA LEU A 42 -9.53 1.44 11.79
C LEU A 42 -9.79 0.80 13.14
N GLN A 43 -8.96 1.09 14.15
CA GLN A 43 -9.23 0.66 15.53
C GLN A 43 -10.53 1.30 16.07
N PHE A 44 -10.75 2.57 15.81
CA PHE A 44 -12.00 3.25 16.18
C PHE A 44 -13.22 2.62 15.50
N PHE A 45 -13.12 2.26 14.22
CA PHE A 45 -14.20 1.54 13.51
C PHE A 45 -14.46 0.17 14.13
N LYS A 46 -13.41 -0.59 14.45
CA LYS A 46 -13.55 -1.88 15.11
C LYS A 46 -14.37 -1.80 16.41
N GLU A 47 -14.18 -0.74 17.19
CA GLU A 47 -14.81 -0.56 18.49
C GLU A 47 -16.24 -0.02 18.38
N ASN A 48 -16.55 0.82 17.39
CA ASN A 48 -17.77 1.60 17.33
C ASN A 48 -18.68 1.26 16.14
N TYR A 49 -18.14 0.66 15.06
CA TYR A 49 -18.84 0.40 13.81
C TYR A 49 -18.62 -1.05 13.34
N PRO A 50 -19.22 -2.06 14.02
CA PRO A 50 -19.02 -3.48 13.67
C PRO A 50 -19.50 -3.84 12.27
N ASN A 51 -20.26 -2.97 11.60
CA ASN A 51 -20.72 -3.09 10.22
C ASN A 51 -19.71 -2.57 9.18
N VAL A 52 -18.54 -2.09 9.61
CA VAL A 52 -17.49 -1.62 8.71
C VAL A 52 -16.48 -2.74 8.44
N CYS A 53 -16.23 -2.98 7.16
CA CYS A 53 -15.09 -3.74 6.68
C CYS A 53 -14.10 -2.81 5.96
N PHE A 54 -12.82 -3.17 5.98
CA PHE A 54 -11.77 -2.48 5.24
C PHE A 54 -11.10 -3.45 4.25
N SER A 55 -10.98 -3.05 3.00
CA SER A 55 -10.25 -3.80 1.98
C SER A 55 -9.19 -2.90 1.36
N PRO A 56 -7.90 -3.12 1.66
CA PRO A 56 -6.82 -2.31 1.11
C PRO A 56 -6.79 -2.37 -0.41
N GLU A 57 -6.32 -1.29 -1.04
CA GLU A 57 -6.21 -1.16 -2.48
C GLU A 57 -4.75 -1.00 -2.90
N PHE A 58 -4.33 -1.75 -3.93
CA PHE A 58 -2.94 -1.79 -4.42
C PHE A 58 -2.83 -1.47 -5.91
N LEU A 59 -3.88 -0.94 -6.52
CA LEU A 59 -3.93 -0.62 -7.94
C LEU A 59 -2.95 0.51 -8.28
N ARG A 60 -2.32 0.38 -9.44
CA ARG A 60 -1.47 1.44 -10.01
C ARG A 60 -2.35 2.46 -10.73
N GLY A 61 -2.22 3.74 -10.38
CA GLY A 61 -3.07 4.79 -10.93
C GLY A 61 -3.13 4.84 -12.47
N ARG A 62 -2.04 4.44 -13.16
CA ARG A 62 -1.96 4.42 -14.63
C ARG A 62 -2.68 3.24 -15.30
N SER A 63 -2.95 2.16 -14.57
CA SER A 63 -3.56 0.91 -15.07
C SER A 63 -4.59 0.35 -14.09
N SER A 64 -5.28 1.24 -13.37
CA SER A 64 -6.15 0.85 -12.26
C SER A 64 -7.31 -0.05 -12.67
N VAL A 65 -7.88 0.14 -13.86
CA VAL A 65 -8.97 -0.70 -14.37
C VAL A 65 -8.45 -2.07 -14.77
N GLU A 66 -7.35 -2.10 -15.51
CA GLU A 66 -6.70 -3.35 -15.94
C GLU A 66 -6.19 -4.14 -14.75
N ASP A 67 -5.56 -3.45 -13.76
CA ASP A 67 -5.07 -4.08 -12.54
C ASP A 67 -6.23 -4.66 -11.73
N PHE A 68 -7.36 -3.95 -11.62
CA PHE A 68 -8.54 -4.44 -10.91
C PHE A 68 -9.14 -5.69 -11.57
N LEU A 69 -9.28 -5.67 -12.91
CA LEU A 69 -9.84 -6.82 -13.66
C LEU A 69 -8.90 -8.05 -13.68
N ALA A 70 -7.60 -7.81 -13.49
CA ALA A 70 -6.60 -8.87 -13.40
C ALA A 70 -6.32 -9.31 -11.94
N GLU A 71 -6.96 -8.68 -10.95
CA GLU A 71 -6.75 -9.02 -9.54
C GLU A 71 -7.32 -10.41 -9.23
N THR A 72 -6.51 -11.24 -8.61
CA THR A 72 -6.87 -12.60 -8.21
C THR A 72 -6.84 -12.80 -6.69
N LYS A 73 -6.52 -11.74 -5.94
CA LYS A 73 -6.35 -11.78 -4.48
C LYS A 73 -7.28 -10.79 -3.83
N MET A 74 -7.87 -11.19 -2.72
CA MET A 74 -8.77 -10.36 -1.95
C MET A 74 -8.39 -10.36 -0.48
N ILE A 75 -8.16 -9.18 0.07
CA ILE A 75 -7.90 -8.97 1.51
C ILE A 75 -9.02 -8.12 2.06
N ILE A 76 -9.72 -8.64 3.06
CA ILE A 76 -10.81 -7.90 3.73
C ILE A 76 -10.66 -8.07 5.24
N GLY A 77 -10.57 -6.96 5.97
CA GLY A 77 -10.61 -6.90 7.42
C GLY A 77 -12.00 -6.51 7.93
N GLY A 78 -12.45 -7.14 9.01
CA GLY A 78 -13.73 -6.86 9.66
C GLY A 78 -14.45 -8.12 10.13
N ASP A 79 -15.77 -8.03 10.35
CA ASP A 79 -16.58 -9.20 10.69
C ASP A 79 -16.50 -10.26 9.58
N PRO A 80 -16.18 -11.53 9.89
CA PRO A 80 -15.96 -12.55 8.87
C PRO A 80 -17.16 -12.80 7.95
N ASN A 81 -18.40 -12.69 8.46
CA ASN A 81 -19.59 -12.92 7.63
C ASN A 81 -19.80 -11.76 6.65
N GLN A 82 -19.54 -10.53 7.08
CA GLN A 82 -19.61 -9.36 6.21
C GLN A 82 -18.48 -9.37 5.19
N ALA A 83 -17.24 -9.73 5.61
CA ALA A 83 -16.11 -9.86 4.72
C ALA A 83 -16.37 -10.87 3.61
N ALA A 84 -16.90 -12.06 3.95
CA ALA A 84 -17.32 -13.06 2.97
C ALA A 84 -18.45 -12.54 2.04
N GLY A 85 -19.39 -11.76 2.56
CA GLY A 85 -20.43 -11.10 1.76
C GLY A 85 -19.85 -10.14 0.72
N TRP A 86 -18.85 -9.34 1.11
CA TRP A 86 -18.14 -8.45 0.18
C TRP A 86 -17.32 -9.22 -0.85
N ALA A 87 -16.60 -10.29 -0.44
CA ALA A 87 -15.86 -11.13 -1.38
C ALA A 87 -16.77 -11.74 -2.46
N ASN A 88 -17.97 -12.22 -2.09
CA ASN A 88 -18.96 -12.71 -3.05
C ASN A 88 -19.38 -11.65 -4.08
N ILE A 89 -19.54 -10.38 -3.66
CA ILE A 89 -19.87 -9.28 -4.57
C ILE A 89 -18.72 -9.06 -5.57
N PHE A 90 -17.47 -9.06 -5.11
CA PHE A 90 -16.31 -8.90 -6.00
C PHE A 90 -16.14 -10.09 -6.94
N ALA A 91 -16.45 -11.32 -6.48
CA ALA A 91 -16.37 -12.53 -7.30
C ALA A 91 -17.34 -12.51 -8.51
N GLU A 92 -18.33 -11.63 -8.54
CA GLU A 92 -19.15 -11.39 -9.73
C GLU A 92 -18.39 -10.64 -10.84
N CYS A 93 -17.28 -9.97 -10.51
CA CYS A 93 -16.53 -9.12 -11.44
C CYS A 93 -15.10 -9.59 -11.70
N ILE A 94 -14.47 -10.27 -10.75
CA ILE A 94 -13.07 -10.72 -10.82
C ILE A 94 -12.94 -12.19 -10.39
N ASP A 95 -11.90 -12.87 -10.90
CA ASP A 95 -11.61 -14.28 -10.58
C ASP A 95 -10.74 -14.38 -9.33
N ILE A 96 -11.36 -14.34 -8.15
CA ILE A 96 -10.65 -14.42 -6.87
C ILE A 96 -10.15 -15.84 -6.64
N GLN A 97 -8.84 -16.02 -6.55
CA GLN A 97 -8.16 -17.30 -6.32
C GLN A 97 -7.63 -17.45 -4.90
N GLU A 98 -7.26 -16.32 -4.26
CA GLU A 98 -6.75 -16.28 -2.90
C GLU A 98 -7.51 -15.21 -2.09
N GLU A 99 -8.01 -15.61 -0.92
CA GLU A 99 -8.73 -14.73 0.00
C GLU A 99 -8.05 -14.71 1.37
N ALA A 100 -7.97 -13.54 1.98
CA ALA A 100 -7.54 -13.39 3.37
C ALA A 100 -8.57 -12.54 4.13
N PHE A 101 -9.22 -13.15 5.11
CA PHE A 101 -10.11 -12.48 6.05
C PHE A 101 -9.36 -12.22 7.35
N LEU A 102 -9.25 -10.97 7.73
CA LEU A 102 -8.40 -10.48 8.82
C LEU A 102 -9.22 -9.65 9.81
N ASP A 103 -8.63 -9.33 10.95
CA ASP A 103 -9.08 -8.20 11.74
C ASP A 103 -8.93 -6.91 10.92
N ILE A 104 -9.85 -5.94 11.10
CA ILE A 104 -9.85 -4.70 10.32
C ILE A 104 -8.55 -3.91 10.50
N VAL A 105 -7.96 -3.96 11.69
CA VAL A 105 -6.69 -3.31 12.02
C VAL A 105 -5.52 -4.04 11.35
N GLU A 106 -5.55 -5.39 11.33
CA GLU A 106 -4.54 -6.18 10.61
C GLU A 106 -4.52 -5.85 9.12
N ALA A 107 -5.69 -5.70 8.48
CA ALA A 107 -5.77 -5.28 7.09
C ALA A 107 -5.18 -3.87 6.85
N GLY A 108 -5.29 -2.97 7.84
CA GLY A 108 -4.60 -1.68 7.86
C GLY A 108 -3.08 -1.84 7.85
N TYR A 109 -2.54 -2.70 8.70
CA TYR A 109 -1.10 -3.01 8.71
C TYR A 109 -0.63 -3.58 7.36
N VAL A 110 -1.41 -4.47 6.74
CA VAL A 110 -1.08 -5.01 5.40
C VAL A 110 -0.89 -3.87 4.40
N LYS A 111 -1.82 -2.90 4.36
CA LYS A 111 -1.73 -1.75 3.46
C LYS A 111 -0.43 -0.98 3.60
N TYR A 112 -0.10 -0.58 4.81
CA TYR A 112 1.08 0.25 5.07
C TYR A 112 2.38 -0.54 4.94
N ALA A 113 2.40 -1.80 5.37
CA ALA A 113 3.57 -2.66 5.27
C ALA A 113 3.92 -2.96 3.81
N GLU A 114 2.94 -3.28 2.95
CA GLU A 114 3.17 -3.54 1.54
C GLU A 114 3.75 -2.32 0.83
N ASN A 115 3.13 -1.14 0.97
CA ASN A 115 3.64 0.07 0.34
C ASN A 115 5.03 0.47 0.86
N SER A 116 5.31 0.24 2.15
CA SER A 116 6.63 0.45 2.72
C SER A 116 7.68 -0.52 2.18
N PHE A 117 7.30 -1.79 2.01
CA PHE A 117 8.17 -2.80 1.40
C PHE A 117 8.47 -2.47 -0.06
N LEU A 118 7.46 -2.04 -0.83
CA LEU A 118 7.65 -1.63 -2.22
C LEU A 118 8.56 -0.40 -2.35
N ALA A 119 8.40 0.59 -1.46
CA ALA A 119 9.29 1.76 -1.40
C ALA A 119 10.75 1.35 -1.10
N MET A 120 10.96 0.46 -0.13
CA MET A 120 12.28 -0.11 0.18
C MET A 120 12.86 -0.83 -1.04
N ARG A 121 12.06 -1.61 -1.73
CA ARG A 121 12.47 -2.36 -2.91
C ARG A 121 12.95 -1.44 -4.03
N VAL A 122 12.20 -0.39 -4.36
CA VAL A 122 12.64 0.62 -5.35
C VAL A 122 13.93 1.29 -4.93
N THR A 123 14.07 1.65 -3.65
CA THR A 123 15.30 2.24 -3.12
C THR A 123 16.50 1.32 -3.32
N PHE A 124 16.35 0.03 -2.98
CA PHE A 124 17.41 -0.98 -3.18
C PHE A 124 17.87 -1.06 -4.65
N PHE A 125 16.93 -1.10 -5.59
CA PHE A 125 17.27 -1.19 -7.01
C PHE A 125 17.92 0.09 -7.55
N ASN A 126 17.56 1.26 -7.02
CA ASN A 126 18.25 2.52 -7.35
C ASN A 126 19.68 2.53 -6.81
N ASP A 127 19.92 2.05 -5.59
CA ASP A 127 21.27 1.91 -5.03
C ASP A 127 22.12 0.93 -5.85
N LEU A 128 21.55 -0.21 -6.26
CA LEU A 128 22.22 -1.19 -7.12
C LEU A 128 22.60 -0.59 -8.47
N TYR A 129 21.64 0.13 -9.11
CA TYR A 129 21.90 0.84 -10.36
C TYR A 129 23.06 1.81 -10.23
N ASN A 130 23.03 2.68 -9.20
CA ASN A 130 24.07 3.68 -8.97
C ASN A 130 25.44 3.03 -8.72
N LEU A 131 25.47 1.92 -7.97
CA LEU A 131 26.70 1.16 -7.76
C LEU A 131 27.25 0.60 -9.07
N MET A 132 26.42 -0.03 -9.88
CA MET A 132 26.81 -0.60 -11.18
C MET A 132 27.32 0.48 -12.13
N GLN A 133 26.60 1.60 -12.27
CA GLN A 133 27.01 2.71 -13.12
C GLN A 133 28.35 3.33 -12.70
N LYS A 134 28.64 3.36 -11.40
CA LYS A 134 29.89 3.90 -10.86
C LYS A 134 31.05 2.95 -11.01
N ALA A 135 30.84 1.67 -10.76
CA ALA A 135 31.94 0.67 -10.73
C ALA A 135 32.18 0.04 -12.10
N HIS A 136 31.14 -0.18 -12.89
CA HIS A 136 31.15 -0.93 -14.14
C HIS A 136 30.11 -0.38 -15.13
N PRO A 137 30.29 0.85 -15.65
CA PRO A 137 29.31 1.50 -16.52
C PRO A 137 29.09 0.78 -17.87
N GLU A 138 29.97 -0.17 -18.21
CA GLU A 138 29.87 -1.01 -19.41
C GLU A 138 28.90 -2.19 -19.23
N LEU A 139 28.46 -2.50 -18.00
CA LEU A 139 27.56 -3.62 -17.74
C LEU A 139 26.10 -3.19 -17.86
N ASP A 140 25.29 -4.13 -18.31
CA ASP A 140 23.86 -3.93 -18.49
C ASP A 140 23.08 -4.20 -17.18
N TYR A 141 22.48 -3.14 -16.64
CA TYR A 141 21.64 -3.21 -15.45
C TYR A 141 20.40 -4.08 -15.68
N ASP A 142 19.74 -3.94 -16.82
CA ASP A 142 18.48 -4.64 -17.10
C ASP A 142 18.68 -6.18 -17.13
N SER A 143 19.78 -6.62 -17.72
CA SER A 143 20.17 -8.05 -17.70
C SER A 143 20.41 -8.54 -16.26
N THR A 144 21.03 -7.72 -15.42
CA THR A 144 21.32 -8.07 -14.03
C THR A 144 20.05 -8.22 -13.21
N VAL A 145 19.11 -7.26 -13.30
CA VAL A 145 17.84 -7.33 -12.55
C VAL A 145 16.88 -8.36 -13.10
N TYR A 146 16.95 -8.65 -14.40
CA TYR A 146 16.23 -9.78 -14.98
C TYR A 146 16.69 -11.10 -14.36
N ALA A 147 18.01 -11.31 -14.28
CA ALA A 147 18.59 -12.51 -13.67
C ALA A 147 18.23 -12.64 -12.17
N LEU A 148 18.23 -11.53 -11.42
CA LEU A 148 17.76 -11.51 -10.03
C LEU A 148 16.28 -11.90 -9.91
N GLY A 149 15.46 -11.45 -10.84
CA GLY A 149 14.02 -11.71 -10.86
C GLY A 149 13.62 -13.15 -11.20
N ILE A 150 14.56 -13.98 -11.71
CA ILE A 150 14.34 -15.42 -11.94
C ILE A 150 14.09 -16.14 -10.60
N ASP A 151 14.64 -15.65 -9.50
CA ASP A 151 14.31 -16.16 -8.17
C ASP A 151 12.95 -15.59 -7.75
N ASP A 152 11.94 -16.47 -7.62
CA ASP A 152 10.56 -16.07 -7.25
C ASP A 152 10.48 -15.34 -5.91
N ARG A 153 11.45 -15.53 -5.01
CA ARG A 153 11.55 -14.78 -3.75
C ARG A 153 11.84 -13.30 -3.98
N ILE A 154 12.40 -12.95 -5.14
CA ILE A 154 12.69 -11.59 -5.57
C ILE A 154 11.64 -11.14 -6.60
N GLY A 155 11.45 -11.88 -7.70
CA GLY A 155 10.52 -11.56 -8.77
C GLY A 155 10.89 -10.27 -9.53
N HIS A 156 10.03 -9.87 -10.47
CA HIS A 156 10.33 -8.83 -11.47
C HIS A 156 9.67 -7.46 -11.22
N SER A 157 8.98 -7.27 -10.09
CA SER A 157 8.28 -6.02 -9.83
C SER A 157 9.18 -4.94 -9.22
N HIS A 158 8.89 -3.65 -9.47
CA HIS A 158 9.51 -2.51 -8.80
C HIS A 158 11.05 -2.46 -8.86
N ASN A 159 11.63 -2.90 -9.97
CA ASN A 159 13.08 -2.97 -10.19
C ASN A 159 13.56 -2.11 -11.37
N GLN A 160 12.67 -1.40 -12.05
CA GLN A 160 13.01 -0.52 -13.17
C GLN A 160 13.69 0.76 -12.66
N VAL A 161 14.83 1.12 -13.25
CA VAL A 161 15.58 2.35 -12.97
C VAL A 161 16.09 2.95 -14.29
N PRO A 162 15.77 4.24 -14.62
CA PRO A 162 14.82 5.08 -13.91
C PRO A 162 13.42 4.51 -13.90
N GLY A 163 12.56 5.04 -13.01
CA GLY A 163 11.17 4.61 -12.90
C GLY A 163 10.33 4.98 -14.12
N TYR A 164 9.03 4.68 -14.07
CA TYR A 164 8.09 4.94 -15.18
C TYR A 164 7.82 6.44 -15.44
N ASP A 165 8.21 7.29 -14.51
CA ASP A 165 8.15 8.75 -14.61
C ASP A 165 9.49 9.34 -15.08
N ASP A 166 10.39 8.49 -15.60
CA ASP A 166 11.75 8.83 -16.02
C ASP A 166 12.60 9.48 -14.92
N THR A 167 12.23 9.26 -13.64
CA THR A 167 12.97 9.75 -12.49
C THR A 167 13.56 8.63 -11.67
N PHE A 168 14.59 8.94 -10.89
CA PHE A 168 15.18 8.02 -9.91
C PHE A 168 14.35 7.98 -8.64
N GLY A 169 14.48 6.91 -7.88
CA GLY A 169 13.73 6.72 -6.65
C GLY A 169 12.24 6.46 -6.90
N TRP A 170 11.46 6.62 -5.85
CA TRP A 170 10.01 6.44 -5.87
C TRP A 170 9.28 7.74 -5.55
N GLY A 171 8.12 7.90 -6.17
CA GLY A 171 7.25 9.06 -6.05
C GLY A 171 5.78 8.70 -6.20
N GLY A 172 5.04 9.59 -6.84
CA GLY A 172 3.59 9.45 -6.98
C GLY A 172 2.85 9.80 -5.69
N HIS A 173 1.58 9.40 -5.60
CA HIS A 173 0.73 9.77 -4.47
C HIS A 173 0.79 8.77 -3.31
N CYS A 174 0.95 7.46 -3.59
CA CYS A 174 0.77 6.41 -2.59
C CYS A 174 2.01 6.20 -1.72
N LEU A 175 3.17 5.88 -2.32
CA LEU A 175 4.35 5.50 -1.54
C LEU A 175 4.83 6.61 -0.59
N PRO A 176 4.94 7.89 -1.01
CA PRO A 176 5.33 8.97 -0.11
C PRO A 176 4.37 9.15 1.06
N LYS A 177 3.06 9.14 0.77
CA LYS A 177 2.00 9.32 1.75
C LYS A 177 1.96 8.17 2.76
N ASP A 178 1.92 6.92 2.27
CA ASP A 178 1.71 5.76 3.12
C ASP A 178 2.94 5.44 3.97
N THR A 179 4.17 5.62 3.43
CA THR A 179 5.39 5.49 4.24
C THR A 179 5.50 6.56 5.32
N ALA A 180 5.04 7.81 5.03
CA ALA A 180 4.98 8.87 6.03
C ALA A 180 3.99 8.54 7.14
N ALA A 181 2.77 8.15 6.76
CA ALA A 181 1.70 7.81 7.69
C ALA A 181 2.10 6.62 8.58
N PHE A 182 2.76 5.60 8.03
CA PHE A 182 3.20 4.44 8.81
C PHE A 182 4.29 4.78 9.82
N VAL A 183 5.28 5.60 9.44
CA VAL A 183 6.29 6.11 10.39
C VAL A 183 5.64 6.95 11.48
N ASN A 184 4.74 7.86 11.11
CA ASN A 184 4.01 8.70 12.06
C ASN A 184 3.17 7.86 13.03
N PHE A 185 2.44 6.85 12.51
CA PHE A 185 1.68 5.91 13.34
C PHE A 185 2.60 5.21 14.36
N ALA A 186 3.74 4.66 13.92
CA ALA A 186 4.68 4.00 14.83
C ALA A 186 5.14 4.92 15.97
N GLU A 187 5.46 6.20 15.66
CA GLU A 187 5.85 7.21 16.66
C GLU A 187 4.74 7.48 17.67
N ARG A 188 3.49 7.63 17.22
CA ARG A 188 2.34 7.84 18.12
C ARG A 188 2.14 6.66 19.07
N GLN A 189 2.48 5.44 18.63
CA GLN A 189 2.41 4.23 19.44
C GLN A 189 3.66 4.02 20.33
N GLY A 190 4.60 4.99 20.36
CA GLY A 190 5.85 4.88 21.11
C GLY A 190 6.87 3.92 20.51
N GLY A 191 6.65 3.49 19.25
CA GLY A 191 7.55 2.66 18.46
C GLY A 191 8.41 3.46 17.48
N ASP A 192 9.16 2.74 16.64
CA ASP A 192 9.96 3.32 15.56
C ASP A 192 10.05 2.36 14.37
N LEU A 193 10.21 2.93 13.17
CA LEU A 193 10.47 2.21 11.92
C LEU A 193 11.78 2.70 11.29
N PRO A 194 12.95 2.43 11.90
CA PRO A 194 14.23 3.00 11.47
C PRO A 194 14.60 2.63 10.03
N LEU A 195 14.23 1.43 9.56
CA LEU A 195 14.42 1.03 8.18
C LEU A 195 13.64 1.93 7.23
N ILE A 196 12.36 2.13 7.47
CA ILE A 196 11.50 2.94 6.59
C ILE A 196 11.90 4.42 6.61
N ARG A 197 12.31 4.96 7.77
CA ARG A 197 12.91 6.30 7.84
C ARG A 197 14.16 6.43 6.97
N SER A 198 15.04 5.43 7.03
CA SER A 198 16.26 5.40 6.21
C SER A 198 15.92 5.33 4.73
N VAL A 199 14.99 4.47 4.34
CA VAL A 199 14.49 4.34 2.96
C VAL A 199 13.93 5.68 2.44
N ARG A 200 13.13 6.38 3.24
CA ARG A 200 12.60 7.70 2.88
C ARG A 200 13.71 8.73 2.67
N LYS A 201 14.67 8.80 3.61
CA LYS A 201 15.82 9.71 3.52
C LYS A 201 16.71 9.42 2.31
N ILE A 202 16.95 8.16 1.98
CA ILE A 202 17.73 7.77 0.80
C ILE A 202 16.99 8.18 -0.47
N ASN A 203 15.67 7.96 -0.51
CA ASN A 203 14.85 8.36 -1.65
C ASN A 203 14.89 9.87 -1.93
N GLU A 204 14.92 10.72 -0.90
CA GLU A 204 15.10 12.17 -1.05
C GLU A 204 16.43 12.54 -1.74
N ALA A 205 17.46 11.72 -1.60
CA ALA A 205 18.74 11.92 -2.27
C ALA A 205 18.77 11.38 -3.72
N HIS A 206 17.83 10.52 -4.09
CA HIS A 206 17.67 10.01 -5.45
C HIS A 206 16.83 10.94 -6.33
N ARG A 207 15.91 11.70 -5.74
CA ARG A 207 14.98 12.62 -6.42
C ARG A 207 15.41 14.07 -6.29
#